data_74ffdfcfd34b91934a5a63b52dff41c4
#
_entry.id   74ffdfcfd34b91934a5a63b52dff41c4
#
_cell.length_a   1.000
_cell.length_b   1.000
_cell.length_c   1.000
_cell.angle_alpha   90.00
_cell.angle_beta   90.00
_cell.angle_gamma   90.00
#
_symmetry.space_group_name_H-M   'P 1'
#
loop_
_entity.id
_entity.type
_entity.pdbx_description
1 polymer ?
#
loop_
_entity_poly.entity_id
_entity_poly.type
_entity_poly.pdbx_seq_one_letter_code
_entity_poly.pdbx_strand_id
1 'polypeptide(L)'
;AILIALFFLLVVIPNNSLIDSTVINYARGGGDGVARRISVQMDFGVAYDEDSAHVKQVMLRVARSCQYVLSEPRPRVMMTELGDYAKMYRLFIWIGDYNDEIVSRDYLIERMDRAFEREGIVIPFPTAIELDKAPVDSDPEVAAKKAAEKDKRRRRAVAAYRLEEARMRKEHSEITAELETLYEQVKTGKITGKNLADMQDRIRELEQSLALDLELDD
;
A
#
# COMPACT_ATOMS: atom_id res chain seq x y z
N ALA A 1 -3.81 46.75 25.99
CA ALA A 1 -4.76 46.07 25.10
C ALA A 1 -3.97 45.47 23.95
N ILE A 2 -3.79 44.14 23.99
CA ILE A 2 -3.14 43.39 22.90
C ILE A 2 -4.24 43.04 21.91
N LEU A 3 -4.22 43.70 20.74
CA LEU A 3 -5.10 43.42 19.63
C LEU A 3 -4.59 42.14 18.94
N ILE A 4 -5.19 40.99 19.24
CA ILE A 4 -4.95 39.76 18.47
C ILE A 4 -5.76 39.88 17.19
N ALA A 5 -5.12 40.30 16.10
CA ALA A 5 -5.69 40.25 14.78
C ALA A 5 -5.74 38.78 14.34
N LEU A 6 -6.90 38.14 14.50
CA LEU A 6 -7.20 36.87 13.84
C LEU A 6 -7.33 37.13 12.33
N PHE A 7 -6.28 36.82 11.58
CA PHE A 7 -6.37 36.79 10.12
C PHE A 7 -7.22 35.60 9.70
N PHE A 8 -8.51 35.85 9.48
CA PHE A 8 -9.34 34.92 8.74
C PHE A 8 -8.99 35.02 7.25
N LEU A 9 -8.26 34.07 6.74
CA LEU A 9 -8.03 33.94 5.31
C LEU A 9 -9.31 33.37 4.67
N LEU A 10 -10.14 34.23 4.09
CA LEU A 10 -11.28 33.83 3.30
C LEU A 10 -10.81 33.62 1.85
N VAL A 11 -10.84 32.38 1.40
CA VAL A 11 -10.59 32.03 0.00
C VAL A 11 -11.94 31.88 -0.70
N VAL A 12 -12.23 32.74 -1.67
CA VAL A 12 -13.43 32.64 -2.51
C VAL A 12 -13.03 31.97 -3.82
N ILE A 13 -13.57 30.77 -4.06
CA ILE A 13 -13.33 30.04 -5.30
C ILE A 13 -14.56 30.19 -6.20
N PRO A 14 -14.41 30.70 -7.44
CA PRO A 14 -15.51 30.78 -8.38
C PRO A 14 -16.05 29.37 -8.74
N ASN A 15 -17.37 29.23 -8.87
CA ASN A 15 -18.00 27.95 -9.21
C ASN A 15 -17.45 27.32 -10.50
N ASN A 16 -17.13 28.14 -11.50
CA ASN A 16 -16.58 27.66 -12.77
C ASN A 16 -15.21 26.96 -12.57
N SER A 17 -14.39 27.43 -11.63
CA SER A 17 -13.11 26.79 -11.34
C SER A 17 -13.27 25.43 -10.67
N LEU A 18 -14.38 25.20 -9.94
CA LEU A 18 -14.69 23.89 -9.34
C LEU A 18 -15.23 22.90 -10.37
N ILE A 19 -15.98 23.38 -11.37
CA ILE A 19 -16.58 22.53 -12.42
C ILE A 19 -15.49 21.95 -13.33
N ASP A 20 -14.46 22.75 -13.62
CA ASP A 20 -13.36 22.37 -14.51
C ASP A 20 -12.18 21.72 -13.79
N SER A 21 -12.22 21.60 -12.46
CA SER A 21 -11.15 21.04 -11.66
C SER A 21 -11.48 19.63 -11.15
N THR A 22 -10.45 18.78 -11.09
CA THR A 22 -10.56 17.48 -10.45
C THR A 22 -10.54 17.67 -8.93
N VAL A 23 -11.65 17.35 -8.26
CA VAL A 23 -11.73 17.37 -6.79
C VAL A 23 -11.38 15.99 -6.27
N ILE A 24 -10.26 15.89 -5.55
CA ILE A 24 -9.81 14.64 -4.93
C ILE A 24 -10.23 14.64 -3.46
N ASN A 25 -11.07 13.68 -3.09
CA ASN A 25 -11.42 13.45 -1.70
C ASN A 25 -10.45 12.44 -1.07
N TYR A 26 -9.54 12.92 -0.24
CA TYR A 26 -8.57 12.08 0.47
C TYR A 26 -9.16 11.36 1.69
N ALA A 27 -10.33 11.79 2.19
CA ALA A 27 -10.96 11.20 3.36
C ALA A 27 -12.07 10.22 2.95
N ARG A 28 -11.74 8.96 2.73
CA ARG A 28 -12.76 7.91 2.56
C ARG A 28 -13.31 7.47 3.93
N GLY A 29 -14.63 7.32 4.03
CA GLY A 29 -15.29 6.68 5.15
C GLY A 29 -15.61 7.59 6.35
N GLY A 30 -15.74 8.89 6.16
CA GLY A 30 -16.18 9.83 7.19
C GLY A 30 -17.70 9.89 7.35
N GLY A 31 -18.36 8.79 7.76
CA GLY A 31 -19.71 8.83 8.33
C GLY A 31 -19.63 8.90 9.86
N ASP A 32 -20.74 9.26 10.53
CA ASP A 32 -20.80 9.27 12.00
C ASP A 32 -20.38 7.89 12.54
N GLY A 33 -19.27 7.86 13.30
CA GLY A 33 -18.74 6.66 13.94
C GLY A 33 -17.70 5.86 13.16
N VAL A 34 -17.36 6.24 11.92
CA VAL A 34 -16.29 5.58 11.16
C VAL A 34 -14.99 6.36 11.31
N ALA A 35 -13.92 5.68 11.73
CA ALA A 35 -12.60 6.28 11.84
C ALA A 35 -12.16 6.82 10.47
N ARG A 36 -11.70 8.08 10.44
CA ARG A 36 -11.15 8.68 9.22
C ARG A 36 -9.94 7.87 8.78
N ARG A 37 -9.98 7.38 7.53
CA ARG A 37 -8.87 6.66 6.90
C ARG A 37 -8.48 7.42 5.66
N ILE A 38 -7.22 7.81 5.59
CA ILE A 38 -6.68 8.60 4.48
C ILE A 38 -5.73 7.69 3.72
N SER A 39 -6.00 7.51 2.44
CA SER A 39 -5.14 6.72 1.55
C SER A 39 -3.97 7.58 1.07
N VAL A 40 -2.76 7.09 1.29
CA VAL A 40 -1.52 7.69 0.79
C VAL A 40 -0.87 6.73 -0.18
N GLN A 41 -0.49 7.26 -1.35
CA GLN A 41 0.15 6.50 -2.41
C GLN A 41 1.58 6.99 -2.62
N MET A 42 2.50 6.06 -2.84
CA MET A 42 3.92 6.36 -3.04
C MET A 42 4.49 5.46 -4.12
N ASP A 43 5.17 6.05 -5.10
CA ASP A 43 5.78 5.32 -6.20
C ASP A 43 7.28 5.12 -5.97
N PHE A 44 7.75 3.90 -6.27
CA PHE A 44 9.15 3.51 -6.16
C PHE A 44 9.59 2.82 -7.44
N GLY A 45 10.73 3.26 -8.00
CA GLY A 45 11.35 2.64 -9.16
C GLY A 45 12.44 1.66 -8.75
N VAL A 46 12.45 0.48 -9.34
CA VAL A 46 13.42 -0.59 -9.05
C VAL A 46 13.98 -1.15 -10.36
N ALA A 47 15.26 -1.56 -10.37
CA ALA A 47 15.91 -2.09 -11.56
C ALA A 47 15.23 -3.34 -12.11
N TYR A 48 15.35 -3.55 -13.42
CA TYR A 48 14.70 -4.66 -14.12
C TYR A 48 15.19 -6.05 -13.69
N ASP A 49 16.43 -6.14 -13.20
CA ASP A 49 17.04 -7.39 -12.74
C ASP A 49 16.49 -7.88 -11.39
N GLU A 50 15.72 -7.04 -10.69
CA GLU A 50 15.19 -7.39 -9.37
C GLU A 50 13.93 -8.25 -9.49
N ASP A 51 13.80 -9.18 -8.54
CA ASP A 51 12.62 -10.04 -8.44
C ASP A 51 11.43 -9.30 -7.83
N SER A 52 10.32 -9.28 -8.56
CA SER A 52 9.13 -8.53 -8.14
C SER A 52 8.53 -9.00 -6.82
N ALA A 53 8.59 -10.31 -6.51
CA ALA A 53 8.08 -10.83 -5.26
C ALA A 53 8.97 -10.44 -4.08
N HIS A 54 10.29 -10.42 -4.29
CA HIS A 54 11.24 -9.94 -3.29
C HIS A 54 11.04 -8.46 -2.98
N VAL A 55 10.95 -7.61 -4.03
CA VAL A 55 10.71 -6.17 -3.89
C VAL A 55 9.42 -5.89 -3.11
N LYS A 56 8.30 -6.48 -3.54
CA LYS A 56 7.02 -6.32 -2.87
C LYS A 56 7.09 -6.72 -1.39
N GLN A 57 7.73 -7.82 -1.07
CA GLN A 57 7.86 -8.32 0.31
C GLN A 57 8.70 -7.38 1.18
N VAL A 58 9.78 -6.79 0.64
CA VAL A 58 10.60 -5.80 1.36
C VAL A 58 9.79 -4.54 1.61
N MET A 59 9.09 -4.02 0.59
CA MET A 59 8.25 -2.83 0.69
C MET A 59 7.14 -3.00 1.73
N LEU A 60 6.43 -4.12 1.72
CA LEU A 60 5.38 -4.42 2.70
C LEU A 60 5.93 -4.52 4.12
N ARG A 61 7.11 -5.11 4.31
CA ARG A 61 7.77 -5.19 5.62
C ARG A 61 8.06 -3.79 6.17
N VAL A 62 8.58 -2.89 5.33
CA VAL A 62 8.85 -1.50 5.71
C VAL A 62 7.56 -0.76 6.04
N ALA A 63 6.53 -0.88 5.20
CA ALA A 63 5.24 -0.23 5.42
C ALA A 63 4.60 -0.63 6.76
N ARG A 64 4.65 -1.91 7.11
CA ARG A 64 4.12 -2.42 8.38
C ARG A 64 4.93 -2.01 9.61
N SER A 65 6.19 -1.64 9.43
CA SER A 65 7.02 -1.14 10.54
C SER A 65 6.78 0.33 10.87
N CYS A 66 6.02 1.04 10.05
CA CYS A 66 5.71 2.46 10.26
C CYS A 66 4.57 2.62 11.27
N GLN A 67 4.83 3.38 12.32
CA GLN A 67 3.84 3.63 13.39
C GLN A 67 2.63 4.46 12.96
N TYR A 68 2.75 5.22 11.87
CA TYR A 68 1.67 6.06 11.33
C TYR A 68 0.73 5.29 10.41
N VAL A 69 1.16 4.12 9.93
CA VAL A 69 0.38 3.29 9.02
C VAL A 69 -0.60 2.42 9.82
N LEU A 70 -1.86 2.48 9.44
CA LEU A 70 -2.89 1.64 10.04
C LEU A 70 -2.66 0.17 9.70
N SER A 71 -2.97 -0.71 10.65
CA SER A 71 -2.93 -2.17 10.42
C SER A 71 -4.09 -2.64 9.55
N GLU A 72 -5.21 -1.92 9.58
CA GLU A 72 -6.40 -2.14 8.76
C GLU A 72 -6.88 -0.81 8.18
N PRO A 73 -7.02 -0.72 6.85
CA PRO A 73 -6.68 -1.70 5.81
C PRO A 73 -5.19 -1.99 5.72
N ARG A 74 -4.83 -3.20 5.34
CA ARG A 74 -3.42 -3.61 5.22
C ARG A 74 -2.71 -2.86 4.11
N PRO A 75 -1.43 -2.49 4.30
CA PRO A 75 -0.62 -1.93 3.21
C PRO A 75 -0.53 -2.87 2.01
N ARG A 76 -0.56 -2.32 0.80
CA ARG A 76 -0.45 -3.08 -0.45
C ARG A 76 0.62 -2.51 -1.35
N VAL A 77 1.23 -3.36 -2.15
CA VAL A 77 2.22 -2.99 -3.15
C VAL A 77 1.85 -3.62 -4.49
N MET A 78 1.67 -2.77 -5.48
CA MET A 78 1.37 -3.18 -6.85
C MET A 78 2.48 -2.72 -7.79
N MET A 79 2.77 -3.51 -8.82
CA MET A 79 3.59 -3.05 -9.92
C MET A 79 2.66 -2.37 -10.92
N THR A 80 2.85 -1.06 -11.12
CA THR A 80 1.94 -0.25 -11.93
C THR A 80 2.41 -0.06 -13.36
N GLU A 81 3.72 -0.07 -13.58
CA GLU A 81 4.27 0.24 -14.89
C GLU A 81 5.64 -0.39 -15.09
N LEU A 82 5.95 -0.69 -16.35
CA LEU A 82 7.30 -1.00 -16.83
C LEU A 82 7.82 0.26 -17.54
N GLY A 83 8.45 1.16 -16.77
CA GLY A 83 8.99 2.42 -17.29
C GLY A 83 10.30 2.24 -18.05
N ASP A 84 10.82 3.31 -18.67
CA ASP A 84 12.00 3.27 -19.54
C ASP A 84 13.25 2.70 -18.86
N TYR A 85 13.43 2.96 -17.56
CA TYR A 85 14.64 2.58 -16.81
C TYR A 85 14.33 1.74 -15.57
N ALA A 86 13.07 1.62 -15.15
CA ALA A 86 12.67 0.99 -13.89
C ALA A 86 11.34 0.26 -14.00
N LYS A 87 11.19 -0.79 -13.19
CA LYS A 87 9.88 -1.32 -12.82
C LYS A 87 9.28 -0.41 -11.76
N MET A 88 8.11 0.17 -12.02
CA MET A 88 7.44 1.06 -11.08
C MET A 88 6.52 0.28 -10.15
N TYR A 89 6.66 0.52 -8.86
CA TYR A 89 5.85 -0.07 -7.82
C TYR A 89 5.14 1.03 -7.06
N ARG A 90 3.84 0.86 -6.83
CA ARG A 90 3.03 1.75 -6.01
C ARG A 90 2.72 1.09 -4.68
N LEU A 91 3.09 1.78 -3.62
CA LEU A 91 2.75 1.43 -2.25
C LEU A 91 1.48 2.17 -1.84
N PHE A 92 0.47 1.44 -1.42
CA PHE A 92 -0.76 1.96 -0.84
C PHE A 92 -0.73 1.75 0.67
N ILE A 93 -0.92 2.83 1.41
CA ILE A 93 -1.01 2.82 2.86
C ILE A 93 -2.20 3.65 3.32
N TRP A 94 -2.66 3.41 4.53
CA TRP A 94 -3.70 4.20 5.18
C TRP A 94 -3.17 4.77 6.49
N ILE A 95 -3.49 6.03 6.72
CA ILE A 95 -3.15 6.79 7.93
C ILE A 95 -4.42 7.30 8.60
N GLY A 96 -4.34 7.55 9.91
CA GLY A 96 -5.49 8.01 10.71
C GLY A 96 -5.71 9.51 10.70
N ASP A 97 -4.65 10.30 10.49
CA ASP A 97 -4.70 11.77 10.50
C ASP A 97 -3.95 12.34 9.29
N TYR A 98 -4.54 13.36 8.66
CA TYR A 98 -3.91 14.05 7.52
C TYR A 98 -2.59 14.73 7.90
N ASN A 99 -2.46 15.19 9.13
CA ASN A 99 -1.22 15.81 9.62
C ASN A 99 -0.04 14.83 9.61
N ASP A 100 -0.31 13.54 9.68
CA ASP A 100 0.72 12.49 9.64
C ASP A 100 1.18 12.14 8.21
N GLU A 101 0.54 12.68 7.17
CA GLU A 101 0.86 12.34 5.77
C GLU A 101 2.32 12.64 5.44
N ILE A 102 2.77 13.86 5.70
CA ILE A 102 4.13 14.29 5.35
C ILE A 102 5.15 13.49 6.16
N VAL A 103 4.91 13.33 7.46
CA VAL A 103 5.82 12.60 8.36
C VAL A 103 5.89 11.11 8.01
N SER A 104 4.75 10.50 7.72
CA SER A 104 4.70 9.09 7.31
C SER A 104 5.39 8.85 5.97
N ARG A 105 5.23 9.78 5.02
CA ARG A 105 5.86 9.74 3.70
C ARG A 105 7.39 9.83 3.83
N ASP A 106 7.89 10.81 4.57
CA ASP A 106 9.32 10.99 4.84
C ASP A 106 9.92 9.75 5.50
N TYR A 107 9.30 9.27 6.57
CA TYR A 107 9.71 8.05 7.28
C TYR A 107 9.80 6.84 6.36
N LEU A 108 8.78 6.65 5.51
CA LEU A 108 8.74 5.51 4.61
C LEU A 108 9.77 5.59 3.51
N ILE A 109 10.02 6.79 2.93
CA ILE A 109 11.06 6.98 1.91
C ILE A 109 12.42 6.62 2.49
N GLU A 110 12.77 7.20 3.64
CA GLU A 110 14.08 6.94 4.29
C GLU A 110 14.27 5.46 4.66
N ARG A 111 13.22 4.84 5.21
CA ARG A 111 13.27 3.42 5.58
C ARG A 111 13.29 2.49 4.39
N MET A 112 12.63 2.88 3.30
CA MET A 112 12.63 2.13 2.05
C MET A 112 14.01 2.14 1.40
N ASP A 113 14.64 3.31 1.31
CA ASP A 113 15.99 3.47 0.80
C ASP A 113 16.98 2.57 1.55
N ARG A 114 17.00 2.66 2.87
CA ARG A 114 17.86 1.79 3.72
C ARG A 114 17.54 0.30 3.59
N ALA A 115 16.26 -0.05 3.39
CA ALA A 115 15.87 -1.44 3.22
C ALA A 115 16.30 -1.98 1.86
N PHE A 116 16.19 -1.18 0.80
CA PHE A 116 16.65 -1.54 -0.54
C PHE A 116 18.17 -1.72 -0.55
N GLU A 117 18.92 -0.80 0.04
CA GLU A 117 20.38 -0.93 0.17
C GLU A 117 20.77 -2.23 0.90
N ARG A 118 20.15 -2.50 2.04
CA ARG A 118 20.44 -3.68 2.88
C ARG A 118 20.11 -5.00 2.18
N GLU A 119 19.02 -5.05 1.41
CA GLU A 119 18.61 -6.24 0.67
C GLU A 119 19.27 -6.33 -0.71
N GLY A 120 20.08 -5.32 -1.09
CA GLY A 120 20.77 -5.24 -2.36
C GLY A 120 19.82 -5.03 -3.54
N ILE A 121 18.70 -4.36 -3.31
CA ILE A 121 17.76 -3.95 -4.37
C ILE A 121 18.28 -2.65 -4.98
N VAL A 122 18.45 -2.63 -6.29
CA VAL A 122 19.04 -1.50 -7.01
C VAL A 122 17.95 -0.52 -7.44
N ILE A 123 18.11 0.75 -7.05
CA ILE A 123 17.34 1.87 -7.59
C ILE A 123 18.09 2.34 -8.85
N PRO A 124 17.48 2.25 -10.05
CA PRO A 124 18.17 2.58 -11.28
C PRO A 124 18.35 4.10 -11.43
N PHE A 125 19.51 4.49 -11.90
CA PHE A 125 19.74 5.84 -12.39
C PHE A 125 19.60 5.83 -13.93
N PRO A 126 19.15 6.92 -14.57
CA PRO A 126 19.18 7.05 -16.02
C PRO A 126 20.65 7.12 -16.48
N THR A 127 21.25 5.95 -16.68
CA THR A 127 22.62 5.84 -17.20
C THR A 127 22.56 5.37 -18.65
N ALA A 128 23.09 6.17 -19.54
CA ALA A 128 23.54 5.67 -20.83
C ALA A 128 24.77 4.79 -20.56
N ILE A 129 24.63 3.46 -20.66
CA ILE A 129 25.76 2.55 -20.59
C ILE A 129 26.46 2.66 -21.95
N GLU A 130 27.53 3.45 -22.03
CA GLU A 130 28.54 3.25 -23.06
C GLU A 130 29.22 1.90 -22.77
N LEU A 131 29.01 0.93 -23.65
CA LEU A 131 29.50 -0.46 -23.56
C LEU A 131 31.03 -0.58 -23.76
N ASP A 132 31.82 0.30 -23.15
CA ASP A 132 33.28 0.33 -23.37
C ASP A 132 34.12 0.13 -22.10
N LYS A 133 33.60 -0.50 -21.06
CA LYS A 133 34.44 -0.91 -19.92
C LYS A 133 34.19 -2.36 -19.54
N ALA A 134 35.26 -3.15 -19.78
CA ALA A 134 35.40 -4.46 -19.16
C ALA A 134 35.13 -4.39 -17.64
N PRO A 135 34.47 -5.40 -17.04
CA PRO A 135 34.18 -5.40 -15.61
C PRO A 135 35.48 -5.29 -14.81
N VAL A 136 35.52 -4.32 -13.90
CA VAL A 136 36.62 -4.22 -12.93
C VAL A 136 36.69 -5.52 -12.15
N ASP A 137 37.87 -6.13 -12.10
CA ASP A 137 38.19 -7.35 -11.39
C ASP A 137 37.67 -7.34 -9.95
N SER A 138 36.46 -7.82 -9.73
CA SER A 138 36.03 -8.29 -8.44
C SER A 138 36.44 -9.76 -8.35
N ASP A 139 37.16 -10.07 -7.27
CA ASP A 139 37.62 -11.42 -6.96
C ASP A 139 36.46 -12.42 -7.18
N PRO A 140 36.55 -13.38 -8.11
CA PRO A 140 35.41 -14.20 -8.54
C PRO A 140 34.78 -15.00 -7.37
N GLU A 141 35.57 -15.33 -6.35
CA GLU A 141 35.06 -15.99 -5.14
C GLU A 141 34.15 -15.09 -4.30
N VAL A 142 34.50 -13.81 -4.17
CA VAL A 142 33.72 -12.83 -3.39
C VAL A 142 32.42 -12.51 -4.11
N ALA A 143 32.48 -12.36 -5.44
CA ALA A 143 31.29 -12.16 -6.29
C ALA A 143 30.33 -13.35 -6.22
N ALA A 144 30.85 -14.59 -6.28
CA ALA A 144 30.06 -15.81 -6.18
C ALA A 144 29.40 -15.96 -4.80
N LYS A 145 30.10 -15.65 -3.71
CA LYS A 145 29.53 -15.69 -2.35
C LYS A 145 28.41 -14.66 -2.17
N LYS A 146 28.62 -13.42 -2.64
CA LYS A 146 27.56 -12.38 -2.61
C LYS A 146 26.35 -12.76 -3.44
N ALA A 147 26.54 -13.31 -4.64
CA ALA A 147 25.47 -13.79 -5.50
C ALA A 147 24.67 -14.93 -4.86
N ALA A 148 25.35 -15.91 -4.24
CA ALA A 148 24.70 -17.01 -3.55
C ALA A 148 23.89 -16.54 -2.31
N GLU A 149 24.41 -15.58 -1.56
CA GLU A 149 23.69 -15.01 -0.43
C GLU A 149 22.48 -14.19 -0.88
N LYS A 150 22.62 -13.38 -1.95
CA LYS A 150 21.50 -12.64 -2.57
C LYS A 150 20.42 -13.62 -3.04
N ASP A 151 20.78 -14.71 -3.71
CA ASP A 151 19.84 -15.73 -4.19
C ASP A 151 19.10 -16.43 -3.02
N LYS A 152 19.82 -16.77 -1.95
CA LYS A 152 19.19 -17.35 -0.74
C LYS A 152 18.19 -16.41 -0.08
N ARG A 153 18.53 -15.11 0.05
CA ARG A 153 17.61 -14.09 0.58
C ARG A 153 16.39 -13.94 -0.31
N ARG A 154 16.61 -13.85 -1.62
CA ARG A 154 15.56 -13.78 -2.65
C ARG A 154 14.56 -14.95 -2.55
N ARG A 155 15.07 -16.22 -2.50
CA ARG A 155 14.22 -17.40 -2.39
C ARG A 155 13.37 -17.39 -1.11
N ARG A 156 13.93 -16.96 0.01
CA ARG A 156 13.18 -16.83 1.28
C ARG A 156 12.10 -15.78 1.20
N ALA A 157 12.39 -14.61 0.61
CA ALA A 157 11.44 -13.53 0.45
C ALA A 157 10.31 -13.92 -0.50
N VAL A 158 10.60 -14.58 -1.62
CA VAL A 158 9.60 -15.10 -2.56
C VAL A 158 8.69 -16.12 -1.87
N ALA A 159 9.25 -17.03 -1.09
CA ALA A 159 8.45 -18.02 -0.35
C ALA A 159 7.53 -17.34 0.68
N ALA A 160 8.04 -16.34 1.41
CA ALA A 160 7.24 -15.58 2.37
C ALA A 160 6.11 -14.81 1.69
N TYR A 161 6.40 -14.15 0.57
CA TYR A 161 5.39 -13.42 -0.21
C TYR A 161 4.27 -14.34 -0.72
N ARG A 162 4.62 -15.49 -1.30
CA ARG A 162 3.64 -16.49 -1.78
C ARG A 162 2.78 -17.03 -0.65
N LEU A 163 3.37 -17.28 0.51
CA LEU A 163 2.62 -17.74 1.68
C LEU A 163 1.61 -16.69 2.14
N GLU A 164 2.02 -15.43 2.13
CA GLU A 164 1.15 -14.32 2.51
C GLU A 164 0.02 -14.11 1.50
N GLU A 165 0.32 -14.15 0.21
CA GLU A 165 -0.69 -14.10 -0.85
C GLU A 165 -1.71 -15.23 -0.72
N ALA A 166 -1.25 -16.45 -0.42
CA ALA A 166 -2.14 -17.59 -0.18
C ALA A 166 -3.03 -17.39 1.06
N ARG A 167 -2.49 -16.76 2.12
CA ARG A 167 -3.28 -16.41 3.32
C ARG A 167 -4.35 -15.38 3.01
N MET A 168 -4.00 -14.33 2.25
CA MET A 168 -4.96 -13.30 1.83
C MET A 168 -6.08 -13.86 0.98
N ARG A 169 -5.76 -14.73 0.01
CA ARG A 169 -6.78 -15.42 -0.81
C ARG A 169 -7.72 -16.28 0.03
N LYS A 170 -7.17 -16.98 1.02
CA LYS A 170 -7.97 -17.81 1.93
C LYS A 170 -8.90 -16.97 2.79
N GLU A 171 -8.40 -15.87 3.37
CA GLU A 171 -9.17 -14.92 4.17
C GLU A 171 -10.30 -14.28 3.34
N HIS A 172 -10.02 -13.91 2.10
CA HIS A 172 -11.03 -13.39 1.17
C HIS A 172 -12.12 -14.43 0.86
N SER A 173 -11.72 -15.68 0.64
CA SER A 173 -12.67 -16.78 0.43
C SER A 173 -13.53 -17.07 1.67
N GLU A 174 -12.97 -16.97 2.87
CA GLU A 174 -13.70 -17.14 4.14
C GLU A 174 -14.72 -16.01 4.34
N ILE A 175 -14.33 -14.75 4.07
CA ILE A 175 -15.24 -13.59 4.14
C ILE A 175 -16.39 -13.75 3.14
N THR A 176 -16.09 -14.16 1.91
CA THR A 176 -17.12 -14.37 0.87
C THR A 176 -18.10 -15.46 1.29
N ALA A 177 -17.61 -16.57 1.84
CA ALA A 177 -18.46 -17.66 2.33
C ALA A 177 -19.32 -17.24 3.54
N GLU A 178 -18.75 -16.44 4.46
CA GLU A 178 -19.50 -15.87 5.60
C GLU A 178 -20.62 -14.95 5.10
N LEU A 179 -20.34 -14.08 4.14
CA LEU A 179 -21.34 -13.22 3.51
C LEU A 179 -22.49 -14.03 2.87
N GLU A 180 -22.20 -15.05 2.09
CA GLU A 180 -23.22 -15.91 1.48
C GLU A 180 -24.11 -16.55 2.54
N THR A 181 -23.55 -17.05 3.63
CA THR A 181 -24.32 -17.66 4.72
C THR A 181 -25.21 -16.64 5.43
N LEU A 182 -24.73 -15.41 5.67
CA LEU A 182 -25.50 -14.33 6.28
C LEU A 182 -26.66 -13.89 5.37
N TYR A 183 -26.44 -13.75 4.07
CA TYR A 183 -27.48 -13.43 3.11
C TYR A 183 -28.57 -14.49 3.04
N GLU A 184 -28.21 -15.77 3.03
CA GLU A 184 -29.18 -16.87 3.06
C GLU A 184 -30.02 -16.85 4.36
N GLN A 185 -29.42 -16.56 5.51
CA GLN A 185 -30.12 -16.45 6.79
C GLN A 185 -31.10 -15.27 6.81
N VAL A 186 -30.72 -14.13 6.26
CA VAL A 186 -31.61 -12.97 6.12
C VAL A 186 -32.76 -13.28 5.18
N LYS A 187 -32.50 -13.93 4.04
CA LYS A 187 -33.50 -14.30 3.01
C LYS A 187 -34.54 -15.31 3.52
N THR A 188 -34.15 -16.24 4.36
CA THR A 188 -35.06 -17.26 4.91
C THR A 188 -36.04 -16.71 5.96
N GLY A 189 -35.92 -15.46 6.38
CA GLY A 189 -36.89 -14.77 7.24
C GLY A 189 -37.02 -15.34 8.65
N LYS A 190 -36.10 -16.21 9.09
CA LYS A 190 -36.15 -16.86 10.42
C LYS A 190 -35.70 -15.97 11.56
N ILE A 191 -35.18 -14.79 11.25
CA ILE A 191 -34.55 -13.88 12.21
C ILE A 191 -35.30 -12.54 12.19
N THR A 192 -35.79 -12.11 13.36
CA THR A 192 -36.57 -10.87 13.53
C THR A 192 -36.03 -10.04 14.69
N GLY A 193 -36.21 -8.72 14.62
CA GLY A 193 -35.87 -7.80 15.70
C GLY A 193 -34.39 -7.43 15.75
N LYS A 194 -33.83 -7.32 16.95
CA LYS A 194 -32.47 -6.84 17.20
C LYS A 194 -31.41 -7.69 16.49
N ASN A 195 -31.63 -8.99 16.41
CA ASN A 195 -30.68 -9.90 15.74
C ASN A 195 -30.61 -9.65 14.22
N LEU A 196 -31.66 -9.14 13.60
CA LEU A 196 -31.63 -8.77 12.17
C LEU A 196 -30.77 -7.51 11.93
N ALA A 197 -30.88 -6.52 12.82
CA ALA A 197 -30.06 -5.30 12.74
C ALA A 197 -28.56 -5.64 12.91
N ASP A 198 -28.23 -6.43 13.92
CA ASP A 198 -26.83 -6.85 14.18
C ASP A 198 -26.23 -7.64 12.98
N MET A 199 -27.04 -8.47 12.31
CA MET A 199 -26.62 -9.19 11.10
C MET A 199 -26.44 -8.24 9.90
N GLN A 200 -27.31 -7.27 9.73
CA GLN A 200 -27.18 -6.27 8.65
C GLN A 200 -25.93 -5.41 8.83
N ASP A 201 -25.61 -5.03 10.07
CA ASP A 201 -24.39 -4.30 10.37
C ASP A 201 -23.15 -5.16 10.09
N ARG A 202 -23.19 -6.45 10.45
CA ARG A 202 -22.11 -7.40 10.13
C ARG A 202 -21.90 -7.59 8.63
N ILE A 203 -22.97 -7.72 7.86
CA ILE A 203 -22.91 -7.78 6.39
C ILE A 203 -22.23 -6.52 5.83
N ARG A 204 -22.64 -5.35 6.32
CA ARG A 204 -22.05 -4.07 5.88
C ARG A 204 -20.56 -3.97 6.19
N GLU A 205 -20.12 -4.44 7.37
CA GLU A 205 -18.70 -4.49 7.72
C GLU A 205 -17.90 -5.41 6.77
N LEU A 206 -18.41 -6.60 6.49
CA LEU A 206 -17.76 -7.57 5.61
C LEU A 206 -17.73 -7.08 4.15
N GLU A 207 -18.81 -6.46 3.67
CA GLU A 207 -18.86 -5.83 2.34
C GLU A 207 -17.85 -4.69 2.21
N GLN A 208 -17.73 -3.85 3.23
CA GLN A 208 -16.73 -2.77 3.26
C GLN A 208 -15.31 -3.34 3.25
N SER A 209 -15.06 -4.42 3.97
CA SER A 209 -13.77 -5.09 3.96
C SER A 209 -13.45 -5.65 2.56
N LEU A 210 -14.43 -6.28 1.92
CA LEU A 210 -14.29 -6.86 0.59
C LEU A 210 -14.14 -5.80 -0.51
N ALA A 211 -14.91 -4.71 -0.43
CA ALA A 211 -14.83 -3.60 -1.37
C ALA A 211 -13.47 -2.90 -1.31
N LEU A 212 -12.89 -2.72 -0.12
CA LEU A 212 -11.53 -2.22 0.04
C LEU A 212 -10.49 -3.15 -0.61
N ASP A 213 -10.80 -4.44 -0.68
CA ASP A 213 -9.96 -5.43 -1.33
C ASP A 213 -10.10 -5.42 -2.86
N LEU A 214 -11.29 -5.21 -3.40
CA LEU A 214 -11.56 -5.20 -4.85
C LEU A 214 -11.20 -3.90 -5.56
N GLU A 215 -11.37 -2.73 -4.92
CA GLU A 215 -11.00 -1.43 -5.52
C GLU A 215 -9.49 -1.23 -5.75
N LEU A 216 -8.69 -2.19 -5.36
CA LEU A 216 -7.24 -2.18 -5.50
C LEU A 216 -6.74 -3.22 -6.53
N ASP A 217 -7.65 -4.04 -7.07
CA ASP A 217 -7.35 -4.99 -8.16
C ASP A 217 -7.71 -4.42 -9.55
N ASP A 218 -8.43 -3.27 -9.64
CA ASP A 218 -8.68 -2.45 -10.82
C ASP A 218 -7.72 -1.25 -10.89
#